data_a67115fb431c089ebf4d1615093b5f29
#
_entry.id   a67115fb431c089ebf4d1615093b5f29
#
_cell.length_a   1.000
_cell.length_b   1.000
_cell.length_c   1.000
_cell.angle_alpha   90.00
_cell.angle_beta   90.00
_cell.angle_gamma   90.00
#
_symmetry.space_group_name_H-M   'P 1'
#
loop_
_entity.id
_entity.type
_entity.pdbx_description
1 polymer ?
#
loop_
_entity_poly.entity_id
_entity_poly.type
_entity_poly.pdbx_seq_one_letter_code
_entity_poly.pdbx_strand_id
1 'polypeptide(L)'
;VTVDIDPTTLPESAEPAFSLAGFTLPADREAHDPPEARGLARDGVRMLVSRASSGEISHHAFGDLPGLLFPGDLIVINNTGTLPAQVRATGGLAVHFSTPLADGAWLVELREIKDKISLPNGSGFPGQVIDLPAGAQLTLLGKATSRLWRARLSVAVVPYLLRHGVPIRYSYVRRDWPLPFYQ
;
A
#
# COMPACT_ATOMS: atom_id res chain seq x y z
N VAL A 1 11.82 2.35 -21.47
CA VAL A 1 12.78 1.23 -21.34
C VAL A 1 12.27 0.41 -20.19
N THR A 2 11.71 -0.78 -20.46
CA THR A 2 11.29 -1.72 -19.43
C THR A 2 12.55 -2.48 -19.02
N VAL A 3 12.98 -2.30 -17.77
CA VAL A 3 14.05 -3.12 -17.19
C VAL A 3 13.39 -4.35 -16.61
N ASP A 4 13.63 -5.50 -17.21
CA ASP A 4 13.20 -6.80 -16.70
C ASP A 4 14.15 -7.15 -15.55
N ILE A 5 13.70 -6.97 -14.31
CA ILE A 5 14.47 -7.36 -13.12
C ILE A 5 14.06 -8.80 -12.81
N ASP A 6 14.99 -9.74 -13.02
CA ASP A 6 14.84 -11.13 -12.58
C ASP A 6 14.71 -11.18 -11.04
N PRO A 7 13.58 -11.60 -10.49
CA PRO A 7 13.38 -11.63 -9.04
C PRO A 7 14.29 -12.62 -8.30
N THR A 8 15.00 -13.49 -9.02
CA THR A 8 15.95 -14.46 -8.42
C THR A 8 17.33 -13.86 -8.14
N THR A 9 17.62 -12.66 -8.62
CA THR A 9 18.92 -11.99 -8.44
C THR A 9 18.96 -10.90 -7.38
N LEU A 10 17.87 -10.73 -6.60
CA LEU A 10 17.93 -9.86 -5.44
C LEU A 10 18.85 -10.52 -4.39
N PRO A 11 19.87 -9.82 -3.88
CA PRO A 11 20.69 -10.36 -2.83
C PRO A 11 19.79 -10.70 -1.63
N GLU A 12 19.94 -11.92 -1.11
CA GLU A 12 19.32 -12.35 0.13
C GLU A 12 19.52 -11.24 1.16
N SER A 13 18.44 -10.63 1.63
CA SER A 13 18.49 -9.49 2.52
C SER A 13 19.28 -9.89 3.75
N ALA A 14 20.51 -9.40 3.87
CA ALA A 14 21.24 -9.48 5.13
C ALA A 14 20.31 -8.94 6.21
N GLU A 15 20.03 -9.72 7.23
CA GLU A 15 19.25 -9.26 8.38
C GLU A 15 19.87 -7.94 8.85
N PRO A 16 19.08 -6.88 9.06
CA PRO A 16 19.65 -5.63 9.51
C PRO A 16 20.39 -5.87 10.83
N ALA A 17 21.65 -5.51 10.85
CA ALA A 17 22.49 -5.59 12.06
C ALA A 17 21.98 -4.70 13.21
N PHE A 18 20.80 -4.07 13.03
CA PHE A 18 20.15 -3.17 13.96
C PHE A 18 18.82 -3.77 14.44
N SER A 19 18.75 -4.08 15.73
CA SER A 19 17.51 -4.50 16.38
C SER A 19 16.74 -3.28 16.87
N LEU A 20 15.47 -3.14 16.43
CA LEU A 20 14.51 -2.20 16.99
C LEU A 20 13.91 -2.71 18.32
N ALA A 21 14.43 -3.81 18.88
CA ALA A 21 13.96 -4.35 20.15
C ALA A 21 14.11 -3.28 21.25
N GLY A 22 12.99 -2.89 21.86
CA GLY A 22 12.94 -1.84 22.89
C GLY A 22 12.64 -0.43 22.38
N PHE A 23 12.55 -0.19 21.05
CA PHE A 23 12.06 1.09 20.56
C PHE A 23 10.52 1.07 20.48
N THR A 24 9.89 2.05 21.13
CA THR A 24 8.46 2.30 21.02
C THR A 24 8.25 3.67 20.41
N LEU A 25 7.57 3.73 19.27
CA LEU A 25 7.19 4.99 18.64
C LEU A 25 6.13 5.68 19.51
N PRO A 26 6.39 6.90 20.05
CA PRO A 26 5.38 7.64 20.77
C PRO A 26 4.19 7.98 19.86
N ALA A 27 2.96 7.85 20.38
CA ALA A 27 1.74 8.03 19.58
C ALA A 27 1.59 9.45 18.98
N ASP A 28 2.21 10.46 19.58
CA ASP A 28 2.25 11.86 19.10
C ASP A 28 3.28 12.09 17.98
N ARG A 29 4.11 11.09 17.68
CA ARG A 29 5.14 11.15 16.63
C ARG A 29 4.70 10.50 15.32
N GLU A 30 3.54 9.89 15.28
CA GLU A 30 2.96 9.30 14.10
C GLU A 30 1.92 10.25 13.48
N ALA A 31 2.07 10.57 12.18
CA ALA A 31 1.10 11.40 11.48
C ALA A 31 -0.15 10.57 11.12
N HIS A 32 -1.30 10.94 11.67
CA HIS A 32 -2.58 10.26 11.43
C HIS A 32 -3.42 10.90 10.33
N ASP A 33 -3.09 12.12 9.96
CA ASP A 33 -3.81 12.94 8.97
C ASP A 33 -2.84 13.48 7.90
N PRO A 34 -3.28 13.67 6.66
CA PRO A 34 -2.45 14.27 5.61
C PRO A 34 -2.08 15.71 5.95
N PRO A 35 -1.00 16.27 5.35
CA PRO A 35 -0.54 17.63 5.62
C PRO A 35 -1.64 18.67 5.49
N GLU A 36 -2.47 18.58 4.46
CA GLU A 36 -3.55 19.54 4.18
C GLU A 36 -4.59 19.58 5.30
N ALA A 37 -4.90 18.44 5.93
CA ALA A 37 -5.80 18.39 7.07
C ALA A 37 -5.22 19.00 8.34
N ARG A 38 -3.91 19.20 8.38
CA ARG A 38 -3.17 19.87 9.45
C ARG A 38 -2.89 21.34 9.14
N GLY A 39 -3.48 21.87 8.06
CA GLY A 39 -3.29 23.27 7.63
C GLY A 39 -1.96 23.53 6.92
N LEU A 40 -1.30 22.50 6.43
CA LEU A 40 -0.05 22.60 5.68
C LEU A 40 -0.30 22.41 4.17
N ALA A 41 0.55 22.98 3.34
CA ALA A 41 0.65 22.59 1.94
C ALA A 41 1.15 21.13 1.85
N ARG A 42 0.92 20.48 0.72
CA ARG A 42 1.32 19.08 0.52
C ARG A 42 2.81 18.84 0.73
N ASP A 43 3.62 19.77 0.30
CA ASP A 43 5.07 19.80 0.44
C ASP A 43 5.54 20.53 1.70
N GLY A 44 4.61 21.09 2.50
CA GLY A 44 4.88 21.79 3.75
C GLY A 44 5.25 20.86 4.90
N VAL A 45 5.93 19.75 4.63
CA VAL A 45 6.31 18.74 5.61
C VAL A 45 7.80 18.83 5.95
N ARG A 46 8.15 18.36 7.15
CA ARG A 46 9.55 18.23 7.56
C ARG A 46 10.21 17.05 6.85
N MET A 47 11.47 17.20 6.53
CA MET A 47 12.32 16.20 5.92
C MET A 47 13.52 15.93 6.81
N LEU A 48 13.87 14.66 7.01
CA LEU A 48 15.10 14.22 7.64
C LEU A 48 16.05 13.76 6.53
N VAL A 49 17.27 14.27 6.57
CA VAL A 49 18.34 13.87 5.67
C VAL A 49 19.41 13.12 6.47
N SER A 50 19.71 11.90 6.06
CA SER A 50 20.79 11.09 6.61
C SER A 50 21.84 10.85 5.54
N ARG A 51 23.08 11.20 5.82
CA ARG A 51 24.23 10.99 4.94
C ARG A 51 24.97 9.74 5.35
N ALA A 52 24.85 8.67 4.57
CA ALA A 52 25.46 7.38 4.88
C ALA A 52 26.99 7.46 5.02
N SER A 53 27.65 8.33 4.23
CA SER A 53 29.11 8.48 4.23
C SER A 53 29.69 9.12 5.50
N SER A 54 28.95 10.03 6.14
CA SER A 54 29.39 10.78 7.33
C SER A 54 28.65 10.39 8.60
N GLY A 55 27.50 9.69 8.48
CA GLY A 55 26.59 9.46 9.61
C GLY A 55 25.83 10.70 10.05
N GLU A 56 25.98 11.82 9.35
CA GLU A 56 25.31 13.09 9.68
C GLU A 56 23.79 12.98 9.48
N ILE A 57 23.06 13.51 10.44
CA ILE A 57 21.59 13.65 10.36
C ILE A 57 21.26 15.14 10.48
N SER A 58 20.46 15.64 9.53
CA SER A 58 19.99 17.03 9.53
C SER A 58 18.49 17.10 9.25
N HIS A 59 17.86 18.18 9.70
CA HIS A 59 16.43 18.43 9.58
C HIS A 59 16.18 19.63 8.66
N HIS A 60 15.30 19.43 7.69
CA HIS A 60 14.96 20.39 6.64
C HIS A 60 13.44 20.48 6.46
N ALA A 61 12.97 21.47 5.70
CA ALA A 61 11.67 21.41 5.04
C ALA A 61 11.79 20.61 3.75
N PHE A 62 10.71 19.95 3.30
CA PHE A 62 10.74 19.21 2.03
C PHE A 62 11.07 20.12 0.83
N GLY A 63 10.63 21.39 0.88
CA GLY A 63 10.96 22.39 -0.14
C GLY A 63 12.45 22.70 -0.30
N ASP A 64 13.30 22.31 0.66
CA ASP A 64 14.75 22.50 0.59
C ASP A 64 15.44 21.43 -0.28
N LEU A 65 14.70 20.36 -0.67
CA LEU A 65 15.24 19.21 -1.41
C LEU A 65 16.08 19.60 -2.64
N PRO A 66 15.67 20.56 -3.49
CA PRO A 66 16.49 20.94 -4.65
C PRO A 66 17.89 21.44 -4.28
N GLY A 67 18.04 22.11 -3.14
CA GLY A 67 19.32 22.60 -2.64
C GLY A 67 20.22 21.52 -2.02
N LEU A 68 19.71 20.32 -1.82
CA LEU A 68 20.42 19.21 -1.21
C LEU A 68 20.92 18.18 -2.25
N LEU A 69 20.52 18.36 -3.52
CA LEU A 69 20.87 17.49 -4.62
C LEU A 69 22.10 18.02 -5.35
N PHE A 70 22.88 17.09 -5.89
CA PHE A 70 24.07 17.35 -6.68
C PHE A 70 23.89 16.87 -8.13
N PRO A 71 24.60 17.48 -9.10
CA PRO A 71 24.63 16.95 -10.45
C PRO A 71 25.05 15.50 -10.48
N GLY A 72 24.21 14.65 -11.10
CA GLY A 72 24.41 13.20 -11.16
C GLY A 72 23.57 12.39 -10.18
N ASP A 73 22.88 13.03 -9.23
CA ASP A 73 21.93 12.36 -8.36
C ASP A 73 20.74 11.83 -9.15
N LEU A 74 20.27 10.64 -8.81
CA LEU A 74 19.09 10.01 -9.38
C LEU A 74 17.91 10.13 -8.42
N ILE A 75 16.86 10.81 -8.84
CA ILE A 75 15.60 10.88 -8.08
C ILE A 75 14.65 9.83 -8.64
N VAL A 76 14.21 8.91 -7.78
CA VAL A 76 13.19 7.91 -8.10
C VAL A 76 11.85 8.36 -7.49
N ILE A 77 10.87 8.62 -8.34
CA ILE A 77 9.53 9.02 -7.94
C ILE A 77 8.51 7.95 -8.31
N ASN A 78 7.50 7.77 -7.47
CA ASN A 78 6.34 6.96 -7.80
C ASN A 78 5.31 7.85 -8.53
N ASN A 79 5.05 7.53 -9.80
CA ASN A 79 4.06 8.22 -10.63
C ASN A 79 2.85 7.34 -10.97
N THR A 80 2.66 6.22 -10.26
CA THR A 80 1.51 5.34 -10.46
C THR A 80 0.25 5.94 -9.83
N GLY A 81 -0.87 5.85 -10.53
CA GLY A 81 -2.17 6.23 -9.97
C GLY A 81 -2.62 5.23 -8.90
N THR A 82 -3.17 5.74 -7.81
CA THR A 82 -3.74 4.91 -6.75
C THR A 82 -5.17 4.49 -7.11
N LEU A 83 -5.49 3.21 -6.96
CA LEU A 83 -6.85 2.70 -7.12
C LEU A 83 -7.53 2.56 -5.75
N PRO A 84 -8.86 2.72 -5.67
CA PRO A 84 -9.64 2.38 -4.48
C PRO A 84 -9.74 0.84 -4.37
N ALA A 85 -8.64 0.20 -4.01
CA ALA A 85 -8.40 -1.22 -4.20
C ALA A 85 -8.99 -2.13 -3.12
N GLN A 86 -9.80 -1.61 -2.19
CA GLN A 86 -10.53 -2.39 -1.21
C GLN A 86 -12.01 -2.47 -1.59
N VAL A 87 -12.57 -3.69 -1.64
CA VAL A 87 -14.01 -3.92 -1.79
C VAL A 87 -14.52 -4.69 -0.57
N ARG A 88 -15.60 -4.20 0.02
CA ARG A 88 -16.25 -4.88 1.15
C ARG A 88 -17.24 -5.92 0.59
N ALA A 89 -17.09 -7.15 1.04
CA ALA A 89 -18.04 -8.24 0.81
C ALA A 89 -19.00 -8.37 2.02
N THR A 90 -19.93 -9.29 1.92
CA THR A 90 -20.83 -9.64 3.03
C THR A 90 -20.09 -10.29 4.19
N GLY A 91 -20.66 -10.26 5.40
CA GLY A 91 -20.11 -10.97 6.57
C GLY A 91 -18.83 -10.38 7.15
N GLY A 92 -18.53 -9.08 6.93
CA GLY A 92 -17.33 -8.45 7.46
C GLY A 92 -16.06 -8.77 6.70
N LEU A 93 -16.16 -9.47 5.57
CA LEU A 93 -15.04 -9.74 4.68
C LEU A 93 -14.75 -8.54 3.80
N ALA A 94 -13.47 -8.29 3.53
CA ALA A 94 -13.02 -7.36 2.50
C ALA A 94 -11.98 -8.02 1.60
N VAL A 95 -11.94 -7.58 0.36
CA VAL A 95 -10.97 -8.00 -0.64
C VAL A 95 -10.08 -6.82 -0.99
N HIS A 96 -8.77 -6.97 -0.81
CA HIS A 96 -7.78 -6.01 -1.26
C HIS A 96 -7.21 -6.50 -2.59
N PHE A 97 -7.40 -5.74 -3.65
CA PHE A 97 -6.81 -6.00 -4.95
C PHE A 97 -5.38 -5.46 -4.99
N SER A 98 -4.43 -6.30 -5.39
CA SER A 98 -2.99 -5.96 -5.37
C SER A 98 -2.45 -5.79 -6.79
N THR A 99 -2.32 -6.87 -7.54
CA THR A 99 -1.55 -6.87 -8.78
C THR A 99 -2.32 -7.57 -9.89
N PRO A 100 -2.48 -6.94 -11.08
CA PRO A 100 -3.01 -7.62 -12.25
C PRO A 100 -2.00 -8.67 -12.77
N LEU A 101 -2.50 -9.80 -13.26
CA LEU A 101 -1.72 -10.85 -13.87
C LEU A 101 -1.97 -10.89 -15.38
N ALA A 102 -1.01 -11.40 -16.13
CA ALA A 102 -1.06 -11.44 -17.60
C ALA A 102 -2.25 -12.25 -18.16
N ASP A 103 -2.78 -13.20 -17.40
CA ASP A 103 -3.93 -14.04 -17.77
C ASP A 103 -5.29 -13.44 -17.38
N GLY A 104 -5.32 -12.18 -16.96
CA GLY A 104 -6.53 -11.47 -16.53
C GLY A 104 -6.98 -11.79 -15.11
N ALA A 105 -6.29 -12.68 -14.39
CA ALA A 105 -6.49 -12.83 -12.96
C ALA A 105 -5.81 -11.69 -12.18
N TRP A 106 -6.10 -11.62 -10.89
CA TRP A 106 -5.50 -10.65 -9.97
C TRP A 106 -4.97 -11.36 -8.73
N LEU A 107 -3.91 -10.80 -8.17
CA LEU A 107 -3.53 -11.11 -6.79
C LEU A 107 -4.41 -10.29 -5.85
N VAL A 108 -5.03 -10.97 -4.91
CA VAL A 108 -5.90 -10.35 -3.90
C VAL A 108 -5.55 -10.87 -2.51
N GLU A 109 -5.80 -10.05 -1.50
CA GLU A 109 -5.74 -10.46 -0.10
C GLU A 109 -7.13 -10.43 0.50
N LEU A 110 -7.50 -11.50 1.21
CA LEU A 110 -8.72 -11.51 2.01
C LEU A 110 -8.45 -10.89 3.37
N ARG A 111 -9.35 -10.00 3.78
CA ARG A 111 -9.26 -9.26 5.04
C ARG A 111 -10.56 -9.41 5.82
N GLU A 112 -10.46 -9.50 7.13
CA GLU A 112 -11.59 -9.39 8.04
C GLU A 112 -11.66 -7.98 8.61
N ILE A 113 -12.83 -7.36 8.56
CA ILE A 113 -13.05 -6.03 9.13
C ILE A 113 -13.73 -6.21 10.48
N LYS A 114 -12.99 -5.92 11.55
CA LYS A 114 -13.47 -5.92 12.94
C LYS A 114 -13.20 -4.55 13.55
N ASP A 115 -14.20 -3.93 14.14
CA ASP A 115 -14.10 -2.65 14.86
C ASP A 115 -13.33 -1.57 14.07
N LYS A 116 -13.59 -1.51 12.74
CA LYS A 116 -12.91 -0.63 11.78
C LYS A 116 -11.43 -0.97 11.51
N ILE A 117 -10.91 -2.04 12.09
CA ILE A 117 -9.56 -2.55 11.84
C ILE A 117 -9.64 -3.64 10.76
N SER A 118 -8.70 -3.59 9.82
CA SER A 118 -8.55 -4.59 8.77
C SER A 118 -7.47 -5.59 9.17
N LEU A 119 -7.86 -6.84 9.40
CA LEU A 119 -6.96 -7.92 9.79
C LEU A 119 -6.78 -8.91 8.63
N PRO A 120 -5.59 -9.55 8.47
CA PRO A 120 -5.43 -10.61 7.50
C PRO A 120 -6.41 -11.75 7.77
N ASN A 121 -7.12 -12.19 6.73
CA ASN A 121 -7.98 -13.37 6.80
C ASN A 121 -7.32 -14.52 6.03
N GLY A 122 -6.83 -15.51 6.77
CA GLY A 122 -6.17 -16.68 6.19
C GLY A 122 -7.13 -17.71 5.62
N SER A 123 -8.45 -17.55 5.84
CA SER A 123 -9.46 -18.48 5.34
C SER A 123 -9.63 -18.35 3.82
N GLY A 124 -10.17 -19.39 3.22
CA GLY A 124 -10.43 -19.47 1.80
C GLY A 124 -9.93 -20.81 1.23
N PHE A 125 -10.50 -21.19 0.10
CA PHE A 125 -10.11 -22.41 -0.63
C PHE A 125 -10.26 -22.19 -2.15
N PRO A 126 -9.49 -22.91 -2.97
CA PRO A 126 -9.64 -22.85 -4.42
C PRO A 126 -11.06 -23.19 -4.86
N GLY A 127 -11.63 -22.40 -5.77
CA GLY A 127 -13.00 -22.52 -6.24
C GLY A 127 -14.03 -21.79 -5.38
N GLN A 128 -13.67 -21.24 -4.24
CA GLN A 128 -14.58 -20.43 -3.44
C GLN A 128 -15.00 -19.18 -4.23
N VAL A 129 -16.31 -18.92 -4.23
CA VAL A 129 -16.90 -17.72 -4.81
C VAL A 129 -17.29 -16.77 -3.69
N ILE A 130 -16.90 -15.51 -3.82
CA ILE A 130 -17.19 -14.42 -2.88
C ILE A 130 -18.07 -13.42 -3.61
N ASP A 131 -19.28 -13.19 -3.09
CA ASP A 131 -20.20 -12.21 -3.62
C ASP A 131 -19.79 -10.80 -3.20
N LEU A 132 -19.72 -9.92 -4.18
CA LEU A 132 -19.34 -8.53 -4.04
C LEU A 132 -20.49 -7.59 -4.45
N PRO A 133 -20.43 -6.30 -4.09
CA PRO A 133 -21.47 -5.33 -4.47
C PRO A 133 -21.84 -5.36 -5.96
N ALA A 134 -23.06 -4.98 -6.24
CA ALA A 134 -23.64 -4.94 -7.60
C ALA A 134 -23.61 -6.30 -8.34
N GLY A 135 -23.68 -7.41 -7.62
CA GLY A 135 -23.75 -8.75 -8.19
C GLY A 135 -22.45 -9.27 -8.80
N ALA A 136 -21.32 -8.60 -8.58
CA ALA A 136 -20.04 -9.11 -9.01
C ALA A 136 -19.61 -10.29 -8.13
N GLN A 137 -18.88 -11.25 -8.72
CA GLN A 137 -18.38 -12.44 -8.05
C GLN A 137 -16.87 -12.57 -8.21
N LEU A 138 -16.18 -12.81 -7.10
CA LEU A 138 -14.75 -13.11 -7.09
C LEU A 138 -14.54 -14.59 -6.83
N THR A 139 -13.90 -15.29 -7.77
CA THR A 139 -13.54 -16.70 -7.62
C THR A 139 -12.07 -16.82 -7.23
N LEU A 140 -11.78 -17.49 -6.11
CA LEU A 140 -10.42 -17.82 -5.70
C LEU A 140 -9.90 -18.99 -6.53
N LEU A 141 -8.77 -18.80 -7.22
CA LEU A 141 -8.19 -19.83 -8.10
C LEU A 141 -7.15 -20.69 -7.38
N GLY A 142 -6.43 -20.10 -6.43
CA GLY A 142 -5.38 -20.77 -5.66
C GLY A 142 -4.55 -19.79 -4.85
N LYS A 143 -3.80 -20.30 -3.89
CA LYS A 143 -2.82 -19.50 -3.12
C LYS A 143 -1.65 -19.11 -4.03
N ALA A 144 -1.25 -17.85 -3.98
CA ALA A 144 -0.01 -17.36 -4.58
C ALA A 144 1.09 -17.22 -3.52
N THR A 145 0.73 -16.79 -2.30
CA THR A 145 1.62 -16.73 -1.13
C THR A 145 0.82 -17.11 0.13
N SER A 146 1.44 -17.06 1.29
CA SER A 146 0.73 -17.26 2.58
C SER A 146 -0.45 -16.30 2.76
N ARG A 147 -0.37 -15.09 2.19
CA ARG A 147 -1.39 -14.04 2.32
C ARG A 147 -2.22 -13.81 1.06
N LEU A 148 -1.62 -13.98 -0.12
CA LEU A 148 -2.22 -13.61 -1.40
C LEU A 148 -2.87 -14.80 -2.09
N TRP A 149 -4.00 -14.52 -2.72
CA TRP A 149 -4.73 -15.43 -3.59
C TRP A 149 -4.64 -14.97 -5.04
N ARG A 150 -4.51 -15.91 -5.95
CA ARG A 150 -4.89 -15.71 -7.35
C ARG A 150 -6.41 -15.77 -7.43
N ALA A 151 -7.04 -14.75 -8.02
CA ALA A 151 -8.49 -14.69 -8.11
C ALA A 151 -8.94 -14.08 -9.43
N ARG A 152 -10.18 -14.38 -9.82
CA ARG A 152 -10.82 -13.81 -11.01
C ARG A 152 -12.13 -13.15 -10.65
N LEU A 153 -12.30 -11.91 -11.05
CA LEU A 153 -13.54 -11.18 -10.91
C LEU A 153 -14.42 -11.42 -12.15
N SER A 154 -15.72 -11.54 -11.96
CA SER A 154 -16.70 -11.78 -13.05
C SER A 154 -16.87 -10.58 -14.00
N VAL A 155 -16.30 -9.42 -13.64
CA VAL A 155 -16.35 -8.16 -14.41
C VAL A 155 -14.95 -7.55 -14.51
N ALA A 156 -14.78 -6.53 -15.37
CA ALA A 156 -13.51 -5.80 -15.49
C ALA A 156 -13.15 -5.09 -14.18
N VAL A 157 -11.95 -5.44 -13.63
CA VAL A 157 -11.56 -5.06 -12.26
C VAL A 157 -11.43 -3.55 -12.10
N VAL A 158 -10.68 -2.86 -12.95
CA VAL A 158 -10.40 -1.41 -12.77
C VAL A 158 -11.69 -0.58 -12.81
N PRO A 159 -12.58 -0.70 -13.81
CA PRO A 159 -13.87 0.02 -13.81
C PRO A 159 -14.74 -0.33 -12.59
N TYR A 160 -14.68 -1.58 -12.13
CA TYR A 160 -15.42 -2.02 -10.95
C TYR A 160 -14.88 -1.37 -9.68
N LEU A 161 -13.56 -1.34 -9.47
CA LEU A 161 -12.91 -0.70 -8.33
C LEU A 161 -13.20 0.80 -8.28
N LEU A 162 -13.12 1.50 -9.41
CA LEU A 162 -13.43 2.93 -9.48
C LEU A 162 -14.85 3.26 -9.05
N ARG A 163 -15.79 2.31 -9.18
CA ARG A 163 -17.21 2.50 -8.86
C ARG A 163 -17.58 2.00 -7.47
N HIS A 164 -16.99 0.92 -7.00
CA HIS A 164 -17.41 0.20 -5.79
C HIS A 164 -16.29 0.04 -4.76
N GLY A 165 -15.06 0.39 -5.11
CA GLY A 165 -13.92 0.30 -4.22
C GLY A 165 -13.78 1.51 -3.29
N VAL A 166 -13.02 1.31 -2.23
CA VAL A 166 -12.54 2.36 -1.33
C VAL A 166 -11.03 2.25 -1.18
N PRO A 167 -10.32 3.35 -0.85
CA PRO A 167 -8.89 3.30 -0.60
C PRO A 167 -8.52 2.29 0.50
N ILE A 168 -7.43 1.56 0.31
CA ILE A 168 -6.84 0.75 1.38
C ILE A 168 -6.22 1.72 2.38
N ARG A 169 -6.61 1.61 3.62
CA ARG A 169 -6.17 2.47 4.71
C ARG A 169 -5.22 1.73 5.64
N TYR A 170 -4.16 2.40 6.07
CA TYR A 170 -3.31 1.92 7.15
C TYR A 170 -4.03 2.03 8.50
N SER A 171 -3.72 1.14 9.44
CA SER A 171 -4.39 1.07 10.75
C SER A 171 -4.21 2.34 11.59
N TYR A 172 -3.09 3.05 11.44
CA TYR A 172 -2.82 4.31 12.15
C TYR A 172 -3.59 5.51 11.62
N VAL A 173 -4.16 5.43 10.39
CA VAL A 173 -5.00 6.50 9.83
C VAL A 173 -6.40 6.42 10.45
N ARG A 174 -6.81 7.46 11.17
CA ARG A 174 -8.03 7.44 12.00
C ARG A 174 -9.33 7.51 11.22
N ARG A 175 -9.31 8.08 10.01
CA ARG A 175 -10.49 8.25 9.14
C ARG A 175 -10.15 8.03 7.67
N ASP A 176 -11.16 7.75 6.87
CA ASP A 176 -10.97 7.63 5.42
C ASP A 176 -10.78 9.03 4.81
N TRP A 177 -9.80 9.14 3.91
CA TRP A 177 -9.53 10.34 3.14
C TRP A 177 -9.88 10.10 1.67
N PRO A 178 -10.32 11.15 0.93
CA PRO A 178 -10.48 11.05 -0.52
C PRO A 178 -9.19 10.61 -1.23
N LEU A 179 -9.34 9.92 -2.35
CA LEU A 179 -8.22 9.35 -3.10
C LEU A 179 -7.07 10.35 -3.40
N PRO A 180 -7.34 11.63 -3.75
CA PRO A 180 -6.28 12.60 -4.00
C PRO A 180 -5.32 12.86 -2.82
N PHE A 181 -5.73 12.50 -1.60
CA PHE A 181 -4.84 12.60 -0.43
C PHE A 181 -3.87 11.43 -0.29
N TYR A 182 -4.02 10.38 -1.11
CA TYR A 182 -3.14 9.21 -1.16
C TYR A 182 -2.20 9.20 -2.38
N GLN A 183 -2.27 10.23 -3.22
CA GLN A 183 -1.48 10.38 -4.45
C GLN A 183 -0.40 11.45 -4.30
#